data_d1522039baf878a9021dd36ef8bcbb87
#
_entry.id   d1522039baf878a9021dd36ef8bcbb87
#
_cell.length_a   1.000
_cell.length_b   1.000
_cell.length_c   1.000
_cell.angle_alpha   90.00
_cell.angle_beta   90.00
_cell.angle_gamma   90.00
#
_symmetry.space_group_name_H-M   'P 1'
#
loop_
_entity.id
_entity.type
_entity.pdbx_description
1 polymer ?
#
loop_
_entity_poly.entity_id
_entity_poly.type
_entity_poly.pdbx_seq_one_letter_code
_entity_poly.pdbx_strand_id
1 'polypeptide(L)'
;ENVMVGAHHLANSGLLSAALGRSGKDEKEIRTKSFSALERVYAGGLANRRADTLAYPDTKRVAIARALVSEPKILMLDEPAGGLGPQDIEWMNNLIRNLTATMSVLIVEHHMDVVMTVCDRLYVLNFGEVISSGDAEKVRRDPAVIAAYLGTGVA
;
A
#
# COMPACT_ATOMS: atom_id res chain seq x y z
N GLU A 1 -8.49 15.95 4.44
CA GLU A 1 -8.07 15.90 5.86
C GLU A 1 -7.49 14.52 6.22
N ASN A 2 -8.18 13.39 5.95
CA ASN A 2 -7.73 12.04 6.32
C ASN A 2 -6.30 11.70 5.81
N VAL A 3 -5.97 12.06 4.57
CA VAL A 3 -4.64 11.87 4.00
C VAL A 3 -3.61 12.82 4.61
N MET A 4 -4.00 14.05 4.95
CA MET A 4 -3.11 15.04 5.58
C MET A 4 -2.54 14.57 6.92
N VAL A 5 -3.28 13.71 7.66
CA VAL A 5 -2.79 13.12 8.91
C VAL A 5 -1.50 12.32 8.71
N GLY A 6 -1.32 11.66 7.55
CA GLY A 6 -0.10 10.94 7.21
C GLY A 6 1.14 11.84 7.05
N ALA A 7 0.94 13.13 6.82
CA ALA A 7 2.01 14.13 6.69
C ALA A 7 2.30 14.90 8.00
N HIS A 8 1.70 14.50 9.12
CA HIS A 8 1.82 15.25 10.39
C HIS A 8 3.28 15.51 10.82
N HIS A 9 4.18 14.57 10.56
CA HIS A 9 5.61 14.71 10.89
C HIS A 9 6.34 15.75 10.01
N LEU A 10 5.75 16.15 8.87
CA LEU A 10 6.29 17.20 7.99
C LEU A 10 5.92 18.61 8.47
N ALA A 11 4.97 18.73 9.39
CA ALA A 11 4.60 20.01 9.98
C ALA A 11 5.69 20.46 10.97
N ASN A 12 6.56 21.37 10.54
CA ASN A 12 7.60 22.00 11.36
C ASN A 12 7.04 23.07 12.33
N SER A 13 5.75 23.05 12.60
CA SER A 13 5.09 24.04 13.44
C SER A 13 5.27 23.74 14.93
N GLY A 14 6.39 24.16 15.48
CA GLY A 14 6.49 24.41 16.93
C GLY A 14 5.52 25.52 17.34
N LEU A 15 5.14 25.60 18.62
CA LEU A 15 4.23 26.61 19.18
C LEU A 15 4.57 28.07 18.76
N LEU A 16 5.83 28.39 18.51
CA LEU A 16 6.31 29.68 18.03
C LEU A 16 5.97 29.96 16.56
N SER A 17 5.94 28.95 15.68
CA SER A 17 5.59 29.14 14.27
C SER A 17 4.09 29.28 14.06
N ALA A 18 3.28 28.63 14.89
CA ALA A 18 1.83 28.84 14.94
C ALA A 18 1.47 30.29 15.34
N ALA A 19 2.19 30.84 16.33
CA ALA A 19 2.01 32.22 16.77
C ALA A 19 2.43 33.28 15.71
N LEU A 20 3.34 32.93 14.79
CA LEU A 20 3.86 33.81 13.73
C LEU A 20 3.11 33.67 12.38
N GLY A 21 1.98 32.97 12.33
CA GLY A 21 1.16 32.81 11.12
C GLY A 21 1.82 31.99 9.98
N ARG A 22 2.91 31.27 10.27
CA ARG A 22 3.59 30.39 9.31
C ARG A 22 2.86 29.06 9.07
N SER A 23 1.90 28.72 9.91
CA SER A 23 1.03 27.54 9.83
C SER A 23 0.30 27.41 8.47
N GLY A 24 -0.06 28.52 7.84
CA GLY A 24 -0.79 28.51 6.56
C GLY A 24 0.03 28.07 5.35
N LYS A 25 1.36 28.25 5.37
CA LYS A 25 2.22 27.77 4.27
C LYS A 25 2.44 26.26 4.36
N ASP A 26 2.70 25.76 5.56
CA ASP A 26 2.89 24.33 5.83
C ASP A 26 1.60 23.57 5.54
N GLU A 27 0.44 24.11 5.92
CA GLU A 27 -0.87 23.50 5.62
C GLU A 27 -1.14 23.42 4.12
N LYS A 28 -0.83 24.48 3.38
CA LYS A 28 -0.98 24.49 1.92
C LYS A 28 -0.08 23.46 1.25
N GLU A 29 1.17 23.34 1.71
CA GLU A 29 2.11 22.33 1.21
C GLU A 29 1.61 20.91 1.50
N ILE A 30 1.21 20.61 2.74
CA ILE A 30 0.65 19.32 3.13
C ILE A 30 -0.61 19.00 2.32
N ARG A 31 -1.48 19.97 2.09
CA ARG A 31 -2.68 19.80 1.24
C ARG A 31 -2.30 19.43 -0.20
N THR A 32 -1.31 20.10 -0.77
CA THR A 32 -0.82 19.82 -2.13
C THR A 32 -0.23 18.41 -2.22
N LYS A 33 0.64 18.03 -1.27
CA LYS A 33 1.21 16.67 -1.18
C LYS A 33 0.11 15.61 -1.00
N SER A 34 -0.89 15.91 -0.17
CA SER A 34 -2.03 14.99 0.04
C SER A 34 -2.85 14.78 -1.22
N PHE A 35 -3.07 15.83 -2.00
CA PHE A 35 -3.75 15.72 -3.29
C PHE A 35 -2.92 14.90 -4.27
N SER A 36 -1.62 15.16 -4.38
CA SER A 36 -0.70 14.38 -5.20
C SER A 36 -0.68 12.90 -4.80
N ALA A 37 -0.71 12.61 -3.50
CA ALA A 37 -0.77 11.23 -3.01
C ALA A 37 -2.09 10.53 -3.40
N LEU A 38 -3.22 11.24 -3.38
CA LEU A 38 -4.51 10.73 -3.88
C LEU A 38 -4.48 10.45 -5.38
N GLU A 39 -3.87 11.33 -6.18
CA GLU A 39 -3.70 11.12 -7.63
C GLU A 39 -2.88 9.86 -7.92
N ARG A 40 -1.80 9.62 -7.16
CA ARG A 40 -0.96 8.42 -7.31
C ARG A 40 -1.71 7.11 -7.11
N VAL A 41 -2.77 7.12 -6.32
CA VAL A 41 -3.64 5.94 -6.09
C VAL A 41 -4.94 6.00 -6.91
N TYR A 42 -5.01 6.87 -7.90
CA TYR A 42 -6.20 7.08 -8.75
C TYR A 42 -7.47 7.47 -7.95
N ALA A 43 -7.29 8.19 -6.85
CA ALA A 43 -8.36 8.61 -5.94
C ALA A 43 -8.51 10.14 -5.82
N GLY A 44 -7.98 10.92 -6.76
CA GLY A 44 -8.06 12.39 -6.75
C GLY A 44 -9.50 12.91 -6.68
N GLY A 45 -10.43 12.25 -7.38
CA GLY A 45 -11.87 12.57 -7.32
C GLY A 45 -12.52 12.39 -5.94
N LEU A 46 -11.84 11.72 -4.99
CA LEU A 46 -12.33 11.51 -3.63
C LEU A 46 -11.90 12.62 -2.65
N ALA A 47 -11.05 13.56 -3.08
CA ALA A 47 -10.42 14.55 -2.20
C ALA A 47 -11.40 15.34 -1.33
N ASN A 48 -12.61 15.62 -1.84
CA ASN A 48 -13.65 16.37 -1.14
C ASN A 48 -14.80 15.49 -0.60
N ARG A 49 -14.67 14.16 -0.70
CA ARG A 49 -15.68 13.23 -0.16
C ARG A 49 -15.40 12.94 1.31
N ARG A 50 -16.46 12.69 2.05
CA ARG A 50 -16.36 12.23 3.44
C ARG A 50 -15.85 10.80 3.47
N ALA A 51 -14.89 10.51 4.36
CA ALA A 51 -14.26 9.18 4.43
C ALA A 51 -15.23 8.08 4.85
N ASP A 52 -16.25 8.41 5.65
CA ASP A 52 -17.29 7.49 6.12
C ASP A 52 -18.33 7.12 5.04
N THR A 53 -18.30 7.78 3.88
CA THR A 53 -19.19 7.51 2.74
C THR A 53 -18.49 6.74 1.61
N LEU A 54 -17.23 6.39 1.78
CA LEU A 54 -16.45 5.71 0.76
C LEU A 54 -16.79 4.22 0.71
N ALA A 55 -16.79 3.65 -0.49
CA ALA A 55 -16.82 2.21 -0.68
C ALA A 55 -15.51 1.58 -0.17
N TYR A 56 -15.55 0.30 0.17
CA TYR A 56 -14.39 -0.38 0.76
C TYR A 56 -13.10 -0.30 -0.09
N PRO A 57 -13.14 -0.49 -1.42
CA PRO A 57 -11.93 -0.31 -2.25
C PRO A 57 -11.37 1.12 -2.18
N ASP A 58 -12.25 2.12 -2.13
CA ASP A 58 -11.83 3.53 -2.03
C ASP A 58 -11.21 3.85 -0.67
N THR A 59 -11.67 3.21 0.42
CA THR A 59 -11.05 3.36 1.73
C THR A 59 -9.62 2.81 1.73
N LYS A 60 -9.35 1.69 1.04
CA LYS A 60 -7.99 1.16 0.84
C LYS A 60 -7.11 2.13 0.03
N ARG A 61 -7.65 2.74 -1.04
CA ARG A 61 -6.94 3.78 -1.81
C ARG A 61 -6.52 4.94 -0.92
N VAL A 62 -7.45 5.46 -0.13
CA VAL A 62 -7.17 6.56 0.81
C VAL A 62 -6.16 6.16 1.88
N ALA A 63 -6.20 4.94 2.39
CA ALA A 63 -5.23 4.43 3.36
C ALA A 63 -3.81 4.38 2.77
N ILE A 64 -3.65 3.90 1.53
CA ILE A 64 -2.37 3.91 0.83
C ILE A 64 -1.91 5.34 0.55
N ALA A 65 -2.79 6.24 0.07
CA ALA A 65 -2.46 7.65 -0.13
C ALA A 65 -1.96 8.32 1.16
N ARG A 66 -2.56 8.00 2.30
CA ARG A 66 -2.13 8.47 3.62
C ARG A 66 -0.71 8.01 3.98
N ALA A 67 -0.30 6.82 3.57
CA ALA A 67 1.07 6.35 3.74
C ALA A 67 2.03 7.04 2.76
N LEU A 68 1.59 7.27 1.51
CA LEU A 68 2.41 7.85 0.44
C LEU A 68 2.70 9.35 0.62
N VAL A 69 1.85 10.08 1.35
CA VAL A 69 2.02 11.54 1.55
C VAL A 69 3.33 11.89 2.27
N SER A 70 3.87 10.95 3.05
CA SER A 70 5.16 11.09 3.72
C SER A 70 6.37 10.83 2.83
N GLU A 71 6.15 10.50 1.55
CA GLU A 71 7.20 10.16 0.58
C GLU A 71 8.15 9.05 1.11
N PRO A 72 7.62 7.90 1.55
CA PRO A 72 8.43 6.87 2.18
C PRO A 72 9.39 6.23 1.18
N LYS A 73 10.56 5.78 1.65
CA LYS A 73 11.47 4.94 0.87
C LYS A 73 11.01 3.48 0.79
N ILE A 74 10.25 3.03 1.78
CA ILE A 74 9.68 1.69 1.88
C ILE A 74 8.22 1.81 2.27
N LEU A 75 7.34 1.22 1.47
CA LEU A 75 5.92 1.06 1.79
C LEU A 75 5.67 -0.36 2.26
N MET A 76 5.02 -0.52 3.40
CA MET A 76 4.64 -1.83 3.94
C MET A 76 3.12 -1.99 3.83
N LEU A 77 2.68 -3.06 3.19
CA LEU A 77 1.27 -3.38 2.97
C LEU A 77 0.96 -4.74 3.61
N ASP A 78 -0.01 -4.73 4.50
CA ASP A 78 -0.52 -5.94 5.16
C ASP A 78 -1.90 -6.29 4.58
N GLU A 79 -2.00 -7.46 3.94
CA GLU A 79 -3.17 -7.97 3.23
C GLU A 79 -3.88 -6.91 2.33
N PRO A 80 -3.14 -6.26 1.41
CA PRO A 80 -3.74 -5.20 0.59
C PRO A 80 -4.90 -5.69 -0.29
N ALA A 81 -4.88 -6.94 -0.74
CA ALA A 81 -5.92 -7.52 -1.57
C ALA A 81 -7.13 -8.06 -0.78
N GLY A 82 -7.02 -8.18 0.55
CA GLY A 82 -8.09 -8.72 1.38
C GLY A 82 -9.41 -7.98 1.19
N GLY A 83 -10.49 -8.72 0.89
CA GLY A 83 -11.84 -8.18 0.67
C GLY A 83 -12.07 -7.40 -0.63
N LEU A 84 -11.10 -7.40 -1.56
CA LEU A 84 -11.25 -6.79 -2.88
C LEU A 84 -11.85 -7.79 -3.88
N GLY A 85 -12.67 -7.27 -4.81
CA GLY A 85 -13.10 -8.03 -5.98
C GLY A 85 -12.01 -8.10 -7.07
N PRO A 86 -12.19 -8.96 -8.11
CA PRO A 86 -11.18 -9.18 -9.14
C PRO A 86 -10.69 -7.90 -9.83
N GLN A 87 -11.58 -6.98 -10.15
CA GLN A 87 -11.25 -5.70 -10.79
C GLN A 87 -10.40 -4.79 -9.87
N ASP A 88 -10.69 -4.78 -8.56
CA ASP A 88 -9.94 -4.00 -7.59
C ASP A 88 -8.59 -4.64 -7.27
N ILE A 89 -8.46 -5.98 -7.36
CA ILE A 89 -7.18 -6.69 -7.28
C ILE A 89 -6.30 -6.30 -8.47
N GLU A 90 -6.83 -6.25 -9.69
CA GLU A 90 -6.08 -5.80 -10.86
C GLU A 90 -5.58 -4.36 -10.70
N TRP A 91 -6.46 -3.47 -10.23
CA TRP A 91 -6.08 -2.11 -9.89
C TRP A 91 -4.94 -2.09 -8.85
N MET A 92 -5.05 -2.87 -7.76
CA MET A 92 -4.02 -2.96 -6.71
C MET A 92 -2.67 -3.44 -7.27
N ASN A 93 -2.68 -4.47 -8.09
CA ASN A 93 -1.49 -5.00 -8.73
C ASN A 93 -0.80 -3.94 -9.61
N ASN A 94 -1.57 -3.19 -10.40
CA ASN A 94 -1.06 -2.11 -11.23
C ASN A 94 -0.50 -0.95 -10.38
N LEU A 95 -1.16 -0.60 -9.28
CA LEU A 95 -0.66 0.40 -8.34
C LEU A 95 0.69 -0.03 -7.76
N ILE A 96 0.79 -1.27 -7.24
CA ILE A 96 2.03 -1.78 -6.63
C ILE A 96 3.18 -1.71 -7.63
N ARG A 97 2.99 -2.19 -8.88
CA ARG A 97 4.01 -2.11 -9.93
C ARG A 97 4.46 -0.68 -10.21
N ASN A 98 3.53 0.29 -10.23
CA ASN A 98 3.88 1.68 -10.44
C ASN A 98 4.67 2.28 -9.28
N LEU A 99 4.37 1.85 -8.05
CA LEU A 99 5.07 2.32 -6.85
C LEU A 99 6.50 1.77 -6.78
N THR A 100 6.75 0.53 -7.21
CA THR A 100 8.10 -0.07 -7.20
C THR A 100 9.09 0.65 -8.09
N ALA A 101 8.63 1.45 -9.05
CA ALA A 101 9.51 2.32 -9.86
C ALA A 101 10.20 3.42 -9.03
N THR A 102 9.67 3.79 -7.88
CA THR A 102 10.17 4.93 -7.07
C THR A 102 10.49 4.57 -5.62
N MET A 103 10.04 3.41 -5.12
CA MET A 103 10.26 2.99 -3.74
C MET A 103 10.27 1.47 -3.62
N SER A 104 10.77 0.94 -2.51
CA SER A 104 10.61 -0.47 -2.18
C SER A 104 9.23 -0.73 -1.60
N VAL A 105 8.61 -1.85 -1.96
CA VAL A 105 7.32 -2.27 -1.40
C VAL A 105 7.49 -3.64 -0.75
N LEU A 106 7.13 -3.74 0.53
CA LEU A 106 7.03 -5.01 1.26
C LEU A 106 5.55 -5.37 1.41
N ILE A 107 5.19 -6.57 1.00
CA ILE A 107 3.80 -7.05 1.05
C ILE A 107 3.74 -8.29 1.92
N VAL A 108 2.82 -8.32 2.87
CA VAL A 108 2.38 -9.52 3.56
C VAL A 108 1.03 -9.92 2.97
N GLU A 109 0.94 -11.08 2.35
CA GLU A 109 -0.24 -11.52 1.61
C GLU A 109 -0.37 -13.03 1.62
N HIS A 110 -1.60 -13.52 1.59
CA HIS A 110 -1.92 -14.94 1.42
C HIS A 110 -2.59 -15.26 0.07
N HIS A 111 -2.91 -14.24 -0.72
CA HIS A 111 -3.42 -14.39 -2.08
C HIS A 111 -2.26 -14.66 -3.03
N MET A 112 -2.06 -15.94 -3.38
CA MET A 112 -0.93 -16.37 -4.22
C MET A 112 -0.92 -15.67 -5.58
N ASP A 113 -2.08 -15.43 -6.18
CA ASP A 113 -2.19 -14.74 -7.48
C ASP A 113 -1.62 -13.31 -7.44
N VAL A 114 -1.80 -12.62 -6.31
CA VAL A 114 -1.27 -11.26 -6.10
C VAL A 114 0.25 -11.32 -5.98
N VAL A 115 0.78 -12.10 -5.02
CA VAL A 115 2.22 -12.13 -4.75
C VAL A 115 3.02 -12.64 -5.94
N MET A 116 2.51 -13.67 -6.66
CA MET A 116 3.15 -14.19 -7.87
C MET A 116 3.14 -13.19 -9.03
N THR A 117 2.22 -12.22 -9.00
CA THR A 117 2.07 -11.23 -10.07
C THR A 117 2.93 -9.98 -9.86
N VAL A 118 3.11 -9.54 -8.61
CA VAL A 118 3.71 -8.23 -8.33
C VAL A 118 5.04 -8.27 -7.59
N CYS A 119 5.44 -9.41 -7.02
CA CYS A 119 6.67 -9.50 -6.22
C CYS A 119 7.84 -10.01 -7.05
N ASP A 120 8.98 -9.31 -6.98
CA ASP A 120 10.26 -9.76 -7.56
C ASP A 120 10.89 -10.89 -6.72
N ARG A 121 10.65 -10.87 -5.41
CA ARG A 121 11.18 -11.85 -4.46
C ARG A 121 10.15 -12.19 -3.39
N LEU A 122 10.01 -13.48 -3.10
CA LEU A 122 9.11 -14.01 -2.10
C LEU A 122 9.88 -14.71 -0.98
N TYR A 123 9.30 -14.65 0.22
CA TYR A 123 9.64 -15.46 1.37
C TYR A 123 8.34 -16.11 1.85
N VAL A 124 8.30 -17.44 1.83
CA VAL A 124 7.11 -18.19 2.25
C VAL A 124 7.28 -18.64 3.68
N LEU A 125 6.37 -18.21 4.54
CA LEU A 125 6.36 -18.57 5.94
C LEU A 125 5.28 -19.63 6.22
N ASN A 126 5.63 -20.61 7.04
CA ASN A 126 4.69 -21.58 7.58
C ASN A 126 4.98 -21.74 9.08
N PHE A 127 3.97 -21.49 9.94
CA PHE A 127 4.12 -21.47 11.41
C PHE A 127 5.33 -20.66 11.91
N GLY A 128 5.64 -19.52 11.25
CA GLY A 128 6.73 -18.63 11.66
C GLY A 128 8.11 -19.00 11.11
N GLU A 129 8.24 -20.11 10.40
CA GLU A 129 9.49 -20.56 9.76
C GLU A 129 9.44 -20.26 8.25
N VAL A 130 10.59 -19.82 7.71
CA VAL A 130 10.74 -19.63 6.25
C VAL A 130 10.96 -20.99 5.60
N ILE A 131 9.96 -21.49 4.87
CA ILE A 131 10.00 -22.78 4.18
C ILE A 131 10.51 -22.69 2.74
N SER A 132 10.45 -21.52 2.11
CA SER A 132 10.98 -21.27 0.77
C SER A 132 11.29 -19.80 0.55
N SER A 133 12.21 -19.50 -0.37
CA SER A 133 12.46 -18.13 -0.82
C SER A 133 13.02 -18.10 -2.24
N GLY A 134 12.68 -17.05 -2.99
CA GLY A 134 13.15 -16.85 -4.36
C GLY A 134 12.19 -16.00 -5.19
N ASP A 135 12.33 -16.09 -6.51
CA ASP A 135 11.36 -15.57 -7.46
C ASP A 135 10.06 -16.40 -7.48
N ALA A 136 9.05 -15.88 -8.16
CA ALA A 136 7.74 -16.52 -8.23
C ALA A 136 7.80 -17.94 -8.85
N GLU A 137 8.61 -18.14 -9.89
CA GLU A 137 8.75 -19.43 -10.58
C GLU A 137 9.35 -20.51 -9.67
N LYS A 138 10.41 -20.15 -8.94
CA LYS A 138 11.06 -21.06 -7.98
C LYS A 138 10.09 -21.43 -6.85
N VAL A 139 9.45 -20.43 -6.25
CA VAL A 139 8.55 -20.63 -5.10
C VAL A 139 7.33 -21.46 -5.49
N ARG A 140 6.74 -21.20 -6.67
CA ARG A 140 5.59 -21.95 -7.18
C ARG A 140 5.84 -23.45 -7.36
N ARG A 141 7.09 -23.83 -7.68
CA ARG A 141 7.48 -25.23 -7.91
C ARG A 141 8.04 -25.93 -6.67
N ASP A 142 8.21 -25.19 -5.57
CA ASP A 142 8.75 -25.76 -4.35
C ASP A 142 7.78 -26.75 -3.70
N PRO A 143 8.18 -28.04 -3.52
CA PRO A 143 7.32 -29.04 -2.90
C PRO A 143 6.79 -28.66 -1.50
N ALA A 144 7.59 -27.94 -0.70
CA ALA A 144 7.19 -27.49 0.63
C ALA A 144 6.06 -26.44 0.55
N VAL A 145 6.11 -25.55 -0.45
CA VAL A 145 5.06 -24.55 -0.69
C VAL A 145 3.78 -25.21 -1.21
N ILE A 146 3.94 -26.17 -2.15
CA ILE A 146 2.81 -26.94 -2.70
C ILE A 146 2.08 -27.68 -1.56
N ALA A 147 2.83 -28.36 -0.70
CA ALA A 147 2.26 -29.09 0.43
C ALA A 147 1.56 -28.18 1.44
N ALA A 148 2.11 -26.98 1.72
CA ALA A 148 1.59 -26.07 2.74
C ALA A 148 0.39 -25.22 2.26
N TYR A 149 0.37 -24.81 0.98
CA TYR A 149 -0.56 -23.78 0.49
C TYR A 149 -1.38 -24.18 -0.73
N LEU A 150 -0.85 -25.02 -1.62
CA LEU A 150 -1.53 -25.37 -2.86
C LEU A 150 -2.27 -26.69 -2.76
N GLY A 151 -2.06 -27.44 -1.67
CA GLY A 151 -2.71 -28.71 -1.40
C GLY A 151 -2.30 -29.82 -2.39
N THR A 152 -2.56 -31.08 -2.01
CA THR A 152 -2.38 -32.24 -2.91
C THR A 152 -3.53 -32.42 -3.92
N GLY A 153 -4.23 -31.34 -4.25
CA GLY A 153 -5.50 -31.32 -4.96
C GLY A 153 -5.42 -30.90 -6.41
N VAL A 154 -4.40 -31.35 -7.18
CA VAL A 154 -4.50 -31.44 -8.64
C VAL A 154 -3.76 -32.70 -9.08
N ALA A 155 -4.47 -33.78 -9.08
CA ALA A 155 -4.17 -34.91 -9.95
C ALA A 155 -5.16 -34.88 -11.12
#